data_2b9a9d66cdc602f1f70a0c0426cc0081
#
_entry.id   2b9a9d66cdc602f1f70a0c0426cc0081
#
_cell.length_a   1.000
_cell.length_b   1.000
_cell.length_c   1.000
_cell.angle_alpha   90.00
_cell.angle_beta   90.00
_cell.angle_gamma   90.00
#
_symmetry.space_group_name_H-M   'P 1'
#
loop_
_entity.id
_entity.type
_entity.pdbx_description
1 polymer ?
#
loop_
_entity_poly.entity_id
_entity_poly.type
_entity_poly.pdbx_seq_one_letter_code
_entity_poly.pdbx_strand_id
1 'polypeptide(L)'
;MRQRLILTFFSVIFVILLVKIAIRSEIFQSNFNLDFASKNNPQSANKELSFDSVLIRCFQDLEVPKSQIPKTFSSPDSILNIKISVPKGKPMEWVIWYISSSLASAGYGLKDCSFESERKGAFLHLETQKKNLPQLKLKVFRSSTFFSQTAKMAILVEDFGFKADQTTAAFLSFPEPVSVSMVSSRRLSTWTAQIANEYKKEILIMLPMEPLPKSYSRYDETQIKIHYPEEKIKTIIKDATEAIPSFSGFCNFYGNRVLEDSRVMKIIFKEIQKHHGYFIITTDSKKSIAESMAKKIRLPYQKIDYTINSDNSAEIIGDSLRYCAVLAQNTGKVLVRGRASDSFITALQNTLPQLKQNGIQLVYVSEILNHPGEGQLLTD
;
A
#
# COMPACT_ATOMS: atom_id res chain seq x y z
N MET A 1 -1.80 -47.29 32.35
CA MET A 1 -3.04 -46.77 31.73
C MET A 1 -2.94 -45.27 31.35
N ARG A 2 -2.47 -44.37 32.20
CA ARG A 2 -2.37 -42.90 31.90
C ARG A 2 -1.50 -42.53 30.68
N GLN A 3 -0.38 -43.20 30.45
CA GLN A 3 0.50 -42.86 29.30
C GLN A 3 -0.12 -43.23 27.95
N ARG A 4 -0.90 -44.28 27.83
CA ARG A 4 -1.60 -44.63 26.57
C ARG A 4 -2.73 -43.65 26.25
N LEU A 5 -3.40 -43.09 27.26
CA LEU A 5 -4.45 -42.07 27.08
C LEU A 5 -3.86 -40.73 26.57
N ILE A 6 -2.68 -40.37 27.06
CA ILE A 6 -1.98 -39.14 26.63
C ILE A 6 -1.53 -39.28 25.18
N LEU A 7 -0.98 -40.44 24.79
CA LEU A 7 -0.54 -40.67 23.39
C LEU A 7 -1.71 -40.64 22.41
N THR A 8 -2.86 -41.22 22.77
CA THR A 8 -4.06 -41.18 21.93
C THR A 8 -4.63 -39.77 21.83
N PHE A 9 -4.59 -38.97 22.89
CA PHE A 9 -5.03 -37.58 22.87
C PHE A 9 -4.16 -36.71 21.92
N PHE A 10 -2.84 -36.84 21.99
CA PHE A 10 -1.92 -36.15 21.07
C PHE A 10 -2.06 -36.61 19.63
N SER A 11 -2.30 -37.89 19.38
CA SER A 11 -2.54 -38.42 18.05
C SER A 11 -3.83 -37.87 17.44
N VAL A 12 -4.90 -37.74 18.21
CA VAL A 12 -6.17 -37.14 17.73
C VAL A 12 -6.02 -35.66 17.44
N ILE A 13 -5.30 -34.91 18.31
CA ILE A 13 -5.02 -33.50 18.04
C ILE A 13 -4.19 -33.33 16.79
N PHE A 14 -3.18 -34.17 16.56
CA PHE A 14 -2.32 -34.13 15.38
C PHE A 14 -3.11 -34.44 14.09
N VAL A 15 -4.02 -35.40 14.11
CA VAL A 15 -4.91 -35.69 12.98
C VAL A 15 -5.87 -34.53 12.71
N ILE A 16 -6.45 -33.91 13.74
CA ILE A 16 -7.30 -32.72 13.56
C ILE A 16 -6.52 -31.57 13.00
N LEU A 17 -5.24 -31.39 13.38
CA LEU A 17 -4.37 -30.34 12.84
C LEU A 17 -4.04 -30.59 11.35
N LEU A 18 -3.76 -31.84 10.98
CA LEU A 18 -3.51 -32.21 9.59
C LEU A 18 -4.76 -32.05 8.72
N VAL A 19 -5.94 -32.41 9.22
CA VAL A 19 -7.22 -32.19 8.53
C VAL A 19 -7.49 -30.69 8.36
N LYS A 20 -7.23 -29.86 9.38
CA LYS A 20 -7.36 -28.39 9.26
C LYS A 20 -6.37 -27.80 8.25
N ILE A 21 -5.15 -28.33 8.18
CA ILE A 21 -4.16 -27.90 7.19
C ILE A 21 -4.60 -28.33 5.78
N ALA A 22 -5.12 -29.54 5.60
CA ALA A 22 -5.65 -30.03 4.33
C ALA A 22 -6.86 -29.21 3.85
N ILE A 23 -7.84 -28.98 4.75
CA ILE A 23 -9.01 -28.14 4.44
C ILE A 23 -8.58 -26.70 4.11
N ARG A 24 -7.57 -26.16 4.81
CA ARG A 24 -7.05 -24.84 4.54
C ARG A 24 -6.30 -24.76 3.22
N SER A 25 -5.64 -25.85 2.80
CA SER A 25 -5.01 -25.94 1.47
C SER A 25 -6.04 -26.04 0.33
N GLU A 26 -7.14 -26.77 0.52
CA GLU A 26 -8.25 -26.82 -0.43
C GLU A 26 -9.02 -25.48 -0.50
N ILE A 27 -9.28 -24.83 0.64
CA ILE A 27 -9.85 -23.48 0.69
C ILE A 27 -8.89 -22.46 0.07
N PHE A 28 -7.59 -22.64 0.23
CA PHE A 28 -6.58 -21.78 -0.43
C PHE A 28 -6.56 -22.03 -1.94
N GLN A 29 -6.67 -23.28 -2.40
CA GLN A 29 -6.80 -23.59 -3.83
C GLN A 29 -8.13 -23.12 -4.42
N SER A 30 -9.24 -23.24 -3.70
CA SER A 30 -10.55 -22.76 -4.17
C SER A 30 -10.66 -21.24 -4.21
N ASN A 31 -10.00 -20.53 -3.28
CA ASN A 31 -9.95 -19.07 -3.28
C ASN A 31 -8.93 -18.50 -4.28
N PHE A 32 -7.98 -19.29 -4.77
CA PHE A 32 -7.03 -18.90 -5.82
C PHE A 32 -7.51 -19.21 -7.23
N ASN A 33 -8.61 -19.97 -7.38
CA ASN A 33 -9.32 -20.16 -8.64
C ASN A 33 -10.33 -19.03 -8.93
N LEU A 34 -10.15 -17.88 -8.29
CA LEU A 34 -10.95 -16.68 -8.55
C LEU A 34 -10.62 -16.09 -9.93
N ASP A 35 -11.48 -16.42 -10.87
CA ASP A 35 -12.01 -15.54 -11.93
C ASP A 35 -11.07 -14.54 -12.65
N PHE A 36 -9.92 -15.00 -13.12
CA PHE A 36 -9.28 -14.34 -14.26
C PHE A 36 -9.70 -14.93 -15.62
N ALA A 37 -10.59 -15.92 -15.64
CA ALA A 37 -10.98 -16.63 -16.87
C ALA A 37 -12.42 -16.39 -17.33
N SER A 38 -13.19 -15.46 -16.73
CA SER A 38 -14.59 -15.31 -17.14
C SER A 38 -15.06 -13.87 -17.22
N LYS A 39 -14.49 -13.10 -18.11
CA LYS A 39 -15.16 -11.97 -18.76
C LYS A 39 -14.61 -11.76 -20.18
N ASN A 40 -14.64 -12.76 -20.99
CA ASN A 40 -14.65 -12.57 -22.44
C ASN A 40 -15.42 -13.72 -23.10
N ASN A 41 -16.56 -13.36 -23.63
CA ASN A 41 -17.45 -13.97 -24.61
C ASN A 41 -17.02 -15.33 -25.19
N PRO A 42 -17.82 -16.42 -25.06
CA PRO A 42 -17.52 -17.73 -25.61
C PRO A 42 -17.91 -17.86 -27.10
N GLN A 43 -17.40 -16.98 -27.95
CA GLN A 43 -17.54 -17.10 -29.41
C GLN A 43 -16.35 -16.53 -30.19
N SER A 44 -15.14 -16.84 -29.78
CA SER A 44 -13.98 -16.71 -30.68
C SER A 44 -13.11 -17.95 -30.57
N ALA A 45 -13.23 -18.80 -31.57
CA ALA A 45 -12.34 -19.86 -32.01
C ALA A 45 -11.12 -20.20 -31.16
N ASN A 46 -10.97 -21.44 -30.77
CA ASN A 46 -9.73 -22.14 -30.37
C ASN A 46 -8.55 -21.74 -31.28
N LYS A 47 -7.93 -20.58 -30.99
CA LYS A 47 -6.58 -20.32 -31.48
C LYS A 47 -5.66 -20.81 -30.36
N GLU A 48 -5.08 -22.02 -30.55
CA GLU A 48 -3.93 -22.42 -29.72
C GLU A 48 -2.93 -21.25 -29.71
N LEU A 49 -2.76 -20.63 -28.55
CA LEU A 49 -1.77 -19.57 -28.38
C LEU A 49 -0.40 -20.18 -28.71
N SER A 50 0.30 -19.63 -29.69
CA SER A 50 1.62 -20.11 -30.03
C SER A 50 2.55 -20.00 -28.82
N PHE A 51 3.47 -20.93 -28.66
CA PHE A 51 4.47 -20.96 -27.60
C PHE A 51 5.14 -19.58 -27.44
N ASP A 52 5.51 -18.93 -28.52
CA ASP A 52 6.15 -17.62 -28.56
C ASP A 52 5.27 -16.55 -27.91
N SER A 53 3.98 -16.56 -28.20
CA SER A 53 3.05 -15.59 -27.62
C SER A 53 2.85 -15.78 -26.11
N VAL A 54 2.82 -17.03 -25.65
CA VAL A 54 2.73 -17.35 -24.21
C VAL A 54 4.01 -16.90 -23.48
N LEU A 55 5.18 -17.20 -24.04
CA LEU A 55 6.46 -16.84 -23.44
C LEU A 55 6.68 -15.32 -23.41
N ILE A 56 6.37 -14.63 -24.51
CA ILE A 56 6.47 -13.16 -24.58
C ILE A 56 5.52 -12.53 -23.57
N ARG A 57 4.29 -12.99 -23.47
CA ARG A 57 3.31 -12.49 -22.51
C ARG A 57 3.78 -12.73 -21.07
N CYS A 58 4.25 -13.94 -20.77
CA CYS A 58 4.82 -14.27 -19.44
C CYS A 58 5.94 -13.30 -19.06
N PHE A 59 6.85 -12.98 -19.97
CA PHE A 59 7.94 -12.04 -19.69
C PHE A 59 7.48 -10.59 -19.61
N GLN A 60 6.46 -10.19 -20.36
CA GLN A 60 5.84 -8.87 -20.26
C GLN A 60 5.14 -8.68 -18.90
N ASP A 61 4.38 -9.68 -18.45
CA ASP A 61 3.69 -9.68 -17.16
C ASP A 61 4.69 -9.67 -15.97
N LEU A 62 5.86 -10.24 -16.16
CA LEU A 62 6.99 -10.17 -15.24
C LEU A 62 7.79 -8.86 -15.35
N GLU A 63 7.38 -7.95 -16.24
CA GLU A 63 8.05 -6.67 -16.49
C GLU A 63 9.52 -6.83 -16.92
N VAL A 64 9.84 -7.93 -17.62
CA VAL A 64 11.17 -8.12 -18.19
C VAL A 64 11.43 -7.06 -19.26
N PRO A 65 12.60 -6.40 -19.25
CA PRO A 65 12.94 -5.42 -20.26
C PRO A 65 12.83 -5.95 -21.68
N LYS A 66 12.20 -5.20 -22.57
CA LYS A 66 11.99 -5.61 -23.98
C LYS A 66 13.29 -6.03 -24.68
N SER A 67 14.43 -5.44 -24.30
CA SER A 67 15.75 -5.80 -24.83
C SER A 67 16.23 -7.21 -24.46
N GLN A 68 15.67 -7.82 -23.42
CA GLN A 68 16.01 -9.17 -22.95
C GLN A 68 15.04 -10.24 -23.46
N ILE A 69 13.93 -9.84 -24.08
CA ILE A 69 12.96 -10.76 -24.68
C ILE A 69 13.47 -11.15 -26.06
N PRO A 70 13.76 -12.44 -26.32
CA PRO A 70 14.20 -12.88 -27.63
C PRO A 70 13.16 -12.56 -28.71
N LYS A 71 13.61 -12.11 -29.88
CA LYS A 71 12.72 -11.78 -31.00
C LYS A 71 12.27 -13.02 -31.80
N THR A 72 13.06 -14.07 -31.75
CA THR A 72 12.81 -15.33 -32.46
C THR A 72 13.29 -16.49 -31.59
N PHE A 73 12.51 -17.53 -31.55
CA PHE A 73 12.82 -18.76 -30.82
C PHE A 73 13.31 -19.81 -31.81
N SER A 74 14.40 -20.47 -31.49
CA SER A 74 15.12 -21.38 -32.36
C SER A 74 14.39 -22.72 -32.61
N SER A 75 14.91 -23.48 -33.53
CA SER A 75 14.43 -24.78 -34.02
C SER A 75 14.01 -25.79 -32.92
N PRO A 76 13.02 -26.67 -33.18
CA PRO A 76 12.42 -27.58 -32.19
C PRO A 76 13.38 -28.53 -31.46
N ASP A 77 14.49 -28.88 -32.06
CA ASP A 77 15.46 -29.85 -31.50
C ASP A 77 16.53 -29.21 -30.59
N SER A 78 16.41 -27.94 -30.27
CA SER A 78 17.40 -27.19 -29.48
C SER A 78 16.97 -26.94 -28.05
N ILE A 79 17.95 -26.82 -27.14
CA ILE A 79 17.74 -26.27 -25.80
C ILE A 79 17.79 -24.76 -25.90
N LEU A 80 16.68 -24.09 -25.60
CA LEU A 80 16.60 -22.64 -25.59
C LEU A 80 17.09 -22.11 -24.25
N ASN A 81 18.25 -21.44 -24.25
CA ASN A 81 18.81 -20.80 -23.07
C ASN A 81 18.44 -19.33 -23.05
N ILE A 82 17.65 -18.93 -22.06
CA ILE A 82 17.20 -17.53 -21.90
C ILE A 82 17.66 -17.00 -20.56
N LYS A 83 18.22 -15.79 -20.58
CA LYS A 83 18.63 -15.05 -19.42
C LYS A 83 17.78 -13.80 -19.28
N ILE A 84 17.01 -13.70 -18.19
CA ILE A 84 16.13 -12.56 -17.91
C ILE A 84 16.41 -11.96 -16.55
N SER A 85 16.22 -10.66 -16.43
CA SER A 85 16.17 -9.98 -15.16
C SER A 85 14.76 -9.51 -14.86
N VAL A 86 14.29 -9.86 -13.66
CA VAL A 86 12.99 -9.42 -13.15
C VAL A 86 13.17 -8.25 -12.20
N PRO A 87 12.18 -7.36 -12.07
CA PRO A 87 12.24 -6.26 -11.13
C PRO A 87 12.47 -6.72 -9.69
N LYS A 88 13.10 -5.88 -8.88
CA LYS A 88 13.07 -6.03 -7.43
C LYS A 88 11.63 -5.92 -6.92
N GLY A 89 11.36 -6.51 -5.75
CA GLY A 89 10.05 -6.44 -5.09
C GLY A 89 9.17 -7.66 -5.30
N LYS A 90 9.42 -8.49 -6.32
CA LYS A 90 8.72 -9.79 -6.46
C LYS A 90 9.54 -10.89 -5.79
N PRO A 91 8.96 -11.71 -4.88
CA PRO A 91 9.64 -12.89 -4.34
C PRO A 91 10.07 -13.83 -5.47
N MET A 92 11.29 -14.39 -5.41
CA MET A 92 11.78 -15.26 -6.49
C MET A 92 10.92 -16.52 -6.61
N GLU A 93 10.42 -17.02 -5.51
CA GLU A 93 9.51 -18.17 -5.46
C GLU A 93 8.21 -17.89 -6.23
N TRP A 94 7.66 -16.68 -6.09
CA TRP A 94 6.49 -16.25 -6.86
C TRP A 94 6.80 -16.15 -8.36
N VAL A 95 7.97 -15.62 -8.72
CA VAL A 95 8.40 -15.52 -10.13
C VAL A 95 8.53 -16.92 -10.74
N ILE A 96 9.13 -17.86 -10.03
CA ILE A 96 9.26 -19.25 -10.49
C ILE A 96 7.89 -19.89 -10.68
N TRP A 97 7.00 -19.75 -9.70
CA TRP A 97 5.63 -20.24 -9.78
C TRP A 97 4.88 -19.63 -10.98
N TYR A 98 4.99 -18.32 -11.18
CA TYR A 98 4.33 -17.62 -12.28
C TYR A 98 4.81 -18.10 -13.65
N ILE A 99 6.13 -18.24 -13.85
CA ILE A 99 6.71 -18.76 -15.08
C ILE A 99 6.23 -20.19 -15.32
N SER A 100 6.31 -21.06 -14.32
CA SER A 100 5.90 -22.46 -14.43
C SER A 100 4.41 -22.59 -14.76
N SER A 101 3.56 -21.83 -14.08
CA SER A 101 2.11 -21.84 -14.31
C SER A 101 1.73 -21.29 -15.68
N SER A 102 2.37 -20.20 -16.12
CA SER A 102 2.11 -19.61 -17.44
C SER A 102 2.50 -20.56 -18.56
N LEU A 103 3.67 -21.19 -18.45
CA LEU A 103 4.17 -22.10 -19.47
C LEU A 103 3.50 -23.48 -19.45
N ALA A 104 2.86 -23.86 -18.33
CA ALA A 104 2.06 -25.08 -18.26
C ALA A 104 0.90 -25.06 -19.31
N SER A 105 0.32 -23.89 -19.58
CA SER A 105 -0.70 -23.72 -20.62
C SER A 105 -0.17 -24.02 -22.04
N ALA A 106 1.13 -23.84 -22.27
CA ALA A 106 1.82 -24.17 -23.52
C ALA A 106 2.32 -25.63 -23.56
N GLY A 107 2.13 -26.41 -22.49
CA GLY A 107 2.52 -27.83 -22.39
C GLY A 107 3.92 -28.05 -21.82
N TYR A 108 4.45 -27.11 -21.04
CA TYR A 108 5.72 -27.25 -20.32
C TYR A 108 5.50 -27.65 -18.86
N GLY A 109 6.36 -28.58 -18.39
CA GLY A 109 6.48 -28.92 -16.97
C GLY A 109 7.83 -28.45 -16.39
N LEU A 110 7.85 -28.02 -15.15
CA LEU A 110 9.09 -27.72 -14.44
C LEU A 110 9.78 -29.05 -14.07
N LYS A 111 10.97 -29.34 -14.67
CA LYS A 111 11.76 -30.51 -14.38
C LYS A 111 12.66 -30.31 -13.18
N ASP A 112 13.34 -29.17 -13.12
CA ASP A 112 14.30 -28.83 -12.07
C ASP A 112 14.32 -27.34 -11.83
N CYS A 113 14.59 -26.96 -10.56
CA CYS A 113 14.74 -25.59 -10.14
C CYS A 113 15.81 -25.49 -9.04
N SER A 114 16.82 -24.66 -9.25
CA SER A 114 17.85 -24.35 -8.26
C SER A 114 17.98 -22.85 -8.04
N PHE A 115 18.30 -22.45 -6.80
CA PHE A 115 18.53 -21.06 -6.47
C PHE A 115 20.02 -20.74 -6.51
N GLU A 116 20.35 -19.55 -6.97
CA GLU A 116 21.67 -18.96 -6.78
C GLU A 116 21.85 -18.53 -5.31
N SER A 117 23.12 -18.38 -4.86
CA SER A 117 23.43 -17.94 -3.49
C SER A 117 22.60 -16.70 -3.11
N GLU A 118 22.13 -16.64 -1.85
CA GLU A 118 21.30 -15.58 -1.31
C GLU A 118 19.96 -15.33 -2.07
N ARG A 119 19.50 -16.32 -2.85
CA ARG A 119 18.25 -16.22 -3.65
C ARG A 119 18.20 -15.00 -4.58
N LYS A 120 19.35 -14.52 -5.04
CA LYS A 120 19.42 -13.41 -6.00
C LYS A 120 19.02 -13.82 -7.40
N GLY A 121 19.01 -15.12 -7.69
CA GLY A 121 18.62 -15.70 -8.96
C GLY A 121 18.12 -17.12 -8.80
N ALA A 122 17.54 -17.65 -9.89
CA ALA A 122 17.12 -19.03 -10.02
C ALA A 122 17.41 -19.56 -11.41
N PHE A 123 17.71 -20.86 -11.49
CA PHE A 123 17.82 -21.61 -12.73
C PHE A 123 16.62 -22.53 -12.83
N LEU A 124 15.84 -22.42 -13.90
CA LEU A 124 14.70 -23.26 -14.19
C LEU A 124 14.98 -24.10 -15.43
N HIS A 125 14.73 -25.40 -15.33
CA HIS A 125 14.71 -26.30 -16.48
C HIS A 125 13.27 -26.75 -16.70
N LEU A 126 12.69 -26.37 -17.84
CA LEU A 126 11.33 -26.74 -18.22
C LEU A 126 11.39 -27.66 -19.43
N GLU A 127 10.67 -28.78 -19.36
CA GLU A 127 10.57 -29.78 -20.39
C GLU A 127 9.16 -29.85 -20.97
N THR A 128 9.05 -30.27 -22.22
CA THR A 128 7.78 -30.53 -22.89
C THR A 128 7.81 -31.87 -23.59
N GLN A 129 6.67 -32.53 -23.65
CA GLN A 129 6.49 -33.75 -24.43
C GLN A 129 6.10 -33.47 -25.90
N LYS A 130 5.84 -32.20 -26.25
CA LYS A 130 5.51 -31.81 -27.62
C LYS A 130 6.77 -31.78 -28.47
N LYS A 131 6.89 -32.69 -29.46
CA LYS A 131 8.06 -32.88 -30.34
C LYS A 131 8.47 -31.63 -31.13
N ASN A 132 7.57 -30.67 -31.29
CA ASN A 132 7.79 -29.44 -32.06
C ASN A 132 8.20 -28.23 -31.22
N LEU A 133 8.49 -28.41 -29.94
CA LEU A 133 8.88 -27.34 -29.03
C LEU A 133 10.24 -27.62 -28.38
N PRO A 134 11.10 -26.56 -28.20
CA PRO A 134 12.40 -26.71 -27.56
C PRO A 134 12.27 -26.94 -26.06
N GLN A 135 13.25 -27.58 -25.45
CA GLN A 135 13.42 -27.52 -23.98
C GLN A 135 13.88 -26.13 -23.56
N LEU A 136 13.46 -25.69 -22.39
CA LEU A 136 13.78 -24.34 -21.87
C LEU A 136 14.71 -24.40 -20.67
N LYS A 137 15.80 -23.66 -20.74
CA LYS A 137 16.66 -23.35 -19.58
C LYS A 137 16.63 -21.85 -19.32
N LEU A 138 15.94 -21.45 -18.26
CA LEU A 138 15.81 -20.06 -17.89
C LEU A 138 16.77 -19.74 -16.75
N LYS A 139 17.58 -18.71 -16.91
CA LYS A 139 18.32 -18.07 -15.84
C LYS A 139 17.62 -16.76 -15.50
N VAL A 140 16.99 -16.72 -14.33
CA VAL A 140 16.24 -15.57 -13.83
C VAL A 140 17.00 -14.92 -12.69
N PHE A 141 17.20 -13.61 -12.73
CA PHE A 141 17.80 -12.88 -11.60
C PHE A 141 17.03 -11.60 -11.31
N ARG A 142 17.19 -11.12 -10.07
CA ARG A 142 16.67 -9.82 -9.70
C ARG A 142 17.53 -8.72 -10.31
N SER A 143 16.91 -7.77 -10.93
CA SER A 143 17.58 -6.56 -11.40
C SER A 143 18.25 -5.83 -10.23
N SER A 144 19.41 -5.25 -10.48
CA SER A 144 20.03 -4.32 -9.54
C SER A 144 19.49 -2.90 -9.68
N THR A 145 18.83 -2.58 -10.81
CA THR A 145 18.55 -1.21 -11.24
C THR A 145 17.09 -0.83 -11.35
N PHE A 146 16.17 -1.81 -11.45
CA PHE A 146 14.75 -1.48 -11.58
C PHE A 146 13.85 -2.33 -10.67
N PHE A 147 12.70 -1.77 -10.31
CA PHE A 147 11.68 -2.39 -9.46
C PHE A 147 10.43 -2.70 -10.30
N SER A 148 9.65 -3.69 -9.91
CA SER A 148 8.28 -3.84 -10.39
C SER A 148 7.46 -2.62 -9.99
N GLN A 149 6.29 -2.45 -10.59
CA GLN A 149 5.35 -1.40 -10.18
C GLN A 149 5.38 -1.25 -8.66
N THR A 150 5.94 -0.12 -8.21
CA THR A 150 6.25 0.10 -6.82
C THR A 150 4.95 0.34 -6.07
N ALA A 151 4.70 -0.48 -5.06
CA ALA A 151 3.61 -0.18 -4.14
C ALA A 151 3.93 1.10 -3.39
N LYS A 152 2.96 2.01 -3.30
CA LYS A 152 3.14 3.31 -2.68
C LYS A 152 2.85 3.26 -1.19
N MET A 153 3.73 3.83 -0.38
CA MET A 153 3.51 4.04 1.04
C MET A 153 3.59 5.54 1.34
N ALA A 154 2.51 6.13 1.83
CA ALA A 154 2.52 7.48 2.34
C ALA A 154 2.52 7.45 3.88
N ILE A 155 3.29 8.34 4.48
CA ILE A 155 3.39 8.46 5.94
C ILE A 155 2.95 9.86 6.34
N LEU A 156 1.92 9.93 7.18
CA LEU A 156 1.43 11.14 7.83
C LEU A 156 1.93 11.17 9.27
N VAL A 157 2.78 12.13 9.58
CA VAL A 157 3.28 12.34 10.94
C VAL A 157 2.52 13.48 11.58
N GLU A 158 1.98 13.23 12.76
CA GLU A 158 1.12 14.16 13.51
C GLU A 158 1.87 14.82 14.68
N ASP A 159 1.19 15.76 15.35
CA ASP A 159 1.64 16.46 16.54
C ASP A 159 2.73 17.52 16.32
N PHE A 160 2.85 18.06 15.12
CA PHE A 160 3.71 19.22 14.88
C PHE A 160 3.09 20.53 15.43
N GLY A 161 3.93 21.52 15.69
CA GLY A 161 3.53 22.82 16.25
C GLY A 161 3.46 22.90 17.77
N PHE A 162 3.66 21.79 18.49
CA PHE A 162 3.71 21.75 19.95
C PHE A 162 5.12 22.03 20.49
N LYS A 163 6.13 21.49 19.85
CA LYS A 163 7.53 21.51 20.26
C LYS A 163 8.42 21.90 19.09
N ALA A 164 9.57 22.48 19.39
CA ALA A 164 10.65 22.73 18.46
C ALA A 164 11.90 21.99 18.99
N ASP A 165 11.77 20.67 19.12
CA ASP A 165 12.82 19.79 19.64
C ASP A 165 13.57 19.08 18.51
N GLN A 166 14.55 18.26 18.90
CA GLN A 166 15.37 17.49 17.98
C GLN A 166 14.54 16.50 17.15
N THR A 167 13.51 15.91 17.73
CA THR A 167 12.57 15.00 17.02
C THR A 167 11.84 15.73 15.91
N THR A 168 11.31 16.93 16.18
CA THR A 168 10.69 17.80 15.17
C THR A 168 11.66 18.10 14.04
N ALA A 169 12.88 18.52 14.36
CA ALA A 169 13.92 18.82 13.38
C ALA A 169 14.29 17.59 12.54
N ALA A 170 14.39 16.40 13.14
CA ALA A 170 14.73 15.16 12.46
C ALA A 170 13.67 14.76 11.41
N PHE A 171 12.38 14.90 11.72
CA PHE A 171 11.32 14.64 10.75
C PHE A 171 11.28 15.68 9.63
N LEU A 172 11.43 16.95 9.94
CA LEU A 172 11.40 18.01 8.92
C LEU A 172 12.59 17.91 7.97
N SER A 173 13.80 17.59 8.47
CA SER A 173 14.99 17.41 7.65
C SER A 173 15.11 16.01 7.03
N PHE A 174 14.21 15.07 7.34
CA PHE A 174 14.25 13.70 6.80
C PHE A 174 14.19 13.74 5.28
N PRO A 175 15.13 13.11 4.55
CA PRO A 175 15.27 13.32 3.10
C PRO A 175 14.14 12.69 2.27
N GLU A 176 13.38 11.78 2.86
CA GLU A 176 12.32 11.07 2.15
C GLU A 176 10.97 11.79 2.26
N PRO A 177 10.04 11.53 1.32
CA PRO A 177 8.69 12.06 1.38
C PRO A 177 7.96 11.61 2.64
N VAL A 178 7.68 12.54 3.53
CA VAL A 178 6.86 12.37 4.72
C VAL A 178 5.98 13.59 4.83
N SER A 179 4.66 13.39 4.94
CA SER A 179 3.70 14.48 5.12
C SER A 179 3.55 14.75 6.61
N VAL A 180 3.44 16.02 6.97
CA VAL A 180 3.33 16.47 8.36
C VAL A 180 1.98 17.13 8.59
N SER A 181 1.38 16.93 9.77
CA SER A 181 0.13 17.59 10.12
C SER A 181 0.21 18.32 11.45
N MET A 182 -0.48 19.45 11.51
CA MET A 182 -0.50 20.30 12.69
C MET A 182 -1.82 21.06 12.87
N VAL A 183 -2.17 21.30 14.13
CA VAL A 183 -3.31 22.17 14.48
C VAL A 183 -2.86 23.62 14.42
N SER A 184 -3.55 24.46 13.67
CA SER A 184 -3.17 25.86 13.40
C SER A 184 -3.03 26.72 14.68
N SER A 185 -3.82 26.47 15.70
CA SER A 185 -3.84 27.23 16.95
C SER A 185 -2.68 26.96 17.92
N ARG A 186 -1.73 26.08 17.55
CA ARG A 186 -0.57 25.84 18.40
C ARG A 186 0.47 26.95 18.24
N ARG A 187 1.11 27.28 19.37
CA ARG A 187 2.06 28.38 19.44
C ARG A 187 3.16 28.35 18.39
N LEU A 188 3.62 27.17 18.01
CA LEU A 188 4.72 26.99 17.08
C LEU A 188 4.26 26.54 15.67
N SER A 189 2.95 26.45 15.39
CA SER A 189 2.47 25.90 14.13
C SER A 189 2.89 26.71 12.90
N THR A 190 2.76 28.05 12.96
CA THR A 190 3.19 28.92 11.85
C THR A 190 4.70 28.80 11.60
N TRP A 191 5.49 28.83 12.67
CA TRP A 191 6.94 28.65 12.56
C TRP A 191 7.31 27.26 12.01
N THR A 192 6.69 26.21 12.55
CA THR A 192 6.93 24.82 12.08
C THR A 192 6.54 24.66 10.62
N ALA A 193 5.44 25.28 10.19
CA ALA A 193 5.00 25.26 8.80
C ALA A 193 6.01 25.96 7.86
N GLN A 194 6.60 27.08 8.29
CA GLN A 194 7.65 27.75 7.53
C GLN A 194 8.86 26.84 7.33
N ILE A 195 9.37 26.23 8.40
CA ILE A 195 10.49 25.29 8.32
C ILE A 195 10.14 24.06 7.47
N ALA A 196 8.93 23.48 7.64
CA ALA A 196 8.47 22.36 6.82
C ALA A 196 8.47 22.72 5.31
N ASN A 197 8.06 23.95 4.98
CA ASN A 197 8.08 24.45 3.61
C ASN A 197 9.50 24.61 3.04
N GLU A 198 10.46 25.09 3.86
CA GLU A 198 11.89 25.15 3.47
C GLU A 198 12.44 23.77 3.11
N TYR A 199 12.05 22.75 3.86
CA TYR A 199 12.40 21.34 3.57
C TYR A 199 11.47 20.67 2.54
N LYS A 200 10.56 21.44 1.91
CA LYS A 200 9.61 20.97 0.88
C LYS A 200 8.72 19.83 1.37
N LYS A 201 8.38 19.81 2.65
CA LYS A 201 7.45 18.84 3.21
C LYS A 201 6.02 19.17 2.82
N GLU A 202 5.24 18.14 2.57
CA GLU A 202 3.79 18.28 2.42
C GLU A 202 3.15 18.54 3.79
N ILE A 203 2.34 19.59 3.86
CA ILE A 203 1.73 20.06 5.12
C ILE A 203 0.22 19.86 5.04
N LEU A 204 -0.36 19.25 6.08
CA LEU A 204 -1.80 19.13 6.25
C LEU A 204 -2.25 19.95 7.47
N ILE A 205 -3.31 20.72 7.30
CA ILE A 205 -3.99 21.39 8.42
C ILE A 205 -4.86 20.37 9.14
N MET A 206 -4.57 20.16 10.42
CA MET A 206 -5.35 19.30 11.29
C MET A 206 -6.49 20.11 11.91
N LEU A 207 -7.73 19.80 11.55
CA LEU A 207 -8.92 20.50 12.05
C LEU A 207 -9.44 19.81 13.33
N PRO A 208 -9.38 20.46 14.49
CA PRO A 208 -10.03 19.95 15.69
C PRO A 208 -11.53 19.90 15.50
N MET A 209 -12.13 18.75 15.73
CA MET A 209 -13.56 18.50 15.54
C MET A 209 -14.18 17.90 16.80
N GLU A 210 -15.47 18.17 17.02
CA GLU A 210 -16.19 17.67 18.19
C GLU A 210 -16.20 16.15 18.24
N PRO A 211 -15.63 15.52 19.32
CA PRO A 211 -15.67 14.09 19.52
C PRO A 211 -17.02 13.62 20.05
N LEU A 212 -17.24 12.31 20.12
CA LEU A 212 -18.34 11.75 20.87
C LEU A 212 -18.22 12.10 22.37
N PRO A 213 -19.33 12.17 23.13
CA PRO A 213 -19.37 12.73 24.49
C PRO A 213 -18.39 12.16 25.51
N LYS A 214 -17.89 10.93 25.27
CA LYS A 214 -16.91 10.28 26.15
C LYS A 214 -15.45 10.64 25.86
N SER A 215 -15.18 11.38 24.78
CA SER A 215 -13.84 11.77 24.37
C SER A 215 -13.57 13.22 24.79
N TYR A 216 -12.56 13.43 25.62
CA TYR A 216 -12.16 14.77 26.05
C TYR A 216 -11.27 15.43 24.98
N SER A 217 -11.62 16.65 24.56
CA SER A 217 -10.81 17.47 23.67
C SER A 217 -10.40 18.78 24.37
N ARG A 218 -9.10 19.11 24.31
CA ARG A 218 -8.55 20.36 24.86
C ARG A 218 -8.61 21.55 23.89
N TYR A 219 -9.33 21.43 22.75
CA TYR A 219 -9.33 22.41 21.67
C TYR A 219 -10.65 23.19 21.59
N ASP A 220 -11.09 23.81 22.71
CA ASP A 220 -12.42 24.41 22.77
C ASP A 220 -12.64 25.58 21.82
N GLU A 221 -11.64 26.45 21.60
CA GLU A 221 -11.79 27.66 20.81
C GLU A 221 -11.76 27.44 19.30
N THR A 222 -10.88 26.53 18.83
CA THR A 222 -10.70 26.23 17.41
C THR A 222 -11.40 24.96 16.98
N GLN A 223 -12.13 24.30 17.89
CA GLN A 223 -12.83 23.07 17.62
C GLN A 223 -14.13 23.34 16.85
N ILE A 224 -14.29 22.67 15.71
CA ILE A 224 -15.57 22.69 14.96
C ILE A 224 -16.59 21.85 15.72
N LYS A 225 -17.73 22.47 16.09
CA LYS A 225 -18.84 21.82 16.83
C LYS A 225 -20.08 21.71 15.96
N ILE A 226 -20.88 20.65 16.16
CA ILE A 226 -22.08 20.40 15.33
C ILE A 226 -23.14 21.51 15.44
N HIS A 227 -23.22 22.22 16.56
CA HIS A 227 -24.20 23.29 16.75
C HIS A 227 -23.74 24.65 16.19
N TYR A 228 -22.51 24.76 15.66
CA TYR A 228 -22.03 26.03 15.12
C TYR A 228 -22.76 26.42 13.83
N PRO A 229 -23.05 27.71 13.65
CA PRO A 229 -23.56 28.24 12.39
C PRO A 229 -22.46 28.11 11.30
N GLU A 230 -22.90 28.12 10.05
CA GLU A 230 -22.02 27.96 8.88
C GLU A 230 -20.86 28.98 8.89
N GLU A 231 -21.15 30.24 9.16
CA GLU A 231 -20.14 31.31 9.15
C GLU A 231 -19.06 31.10 10.21
N LYS A 232 -19.41 30.58 11.38
CA LYS A 232 -18.41 30.26 12.42
C LYS A 232 -17.49 29.13 11.97
N ILE A 233 -18.01 28.11 11.29
CA ILE A 233 -17.22 27.00 10.75
C ILE A 233 -16.28 27.52 9.66
N LYS A 234 -16.77 28.36 8.74
CA LYS A 234 -15.94 28.99 7.69
C LYS A 234 -14.83 29.85 8.28
N THR A 235 -15.14 30.64 9.32
CA THR A 235 -14.13 31.47 10.02
C THR A 235 -13.02 30.59 10.60
N ILE A 236 -13.37 29.50 11.30
CA ILE A 236 -12.37 28.58 11.87
C ILE A 236 -11.44 28.01 10.78
N ILE A 237 -12.00 27.62 9.62
CA ILE A 237 -11.19 27.07 8.52
C ILE A 237 -10.33 28.19 7.91
N LYS A 238 -10.87 29.38 7.69
CA LYS A 238 -10.15 30.53 7.18
C LYS A 238 -8.96 30.88 8.09
N ASP A 239 -9.20 31.03 9.39
CA ASP A 239 -8.14 31.34 10.36
C ASP A 239 -7.04 30.26 10.36
N ALA A 240 -7.44 29.00 10.19
CA ALA A 240 -6.49 27.88 10.09
C ALA A 240 -5.63 27.97 8.83
N THR A 241 -6.21 28.36 7.69
CA THR A 241 -5.46 28.49 6.42
C THR A 241 -4.56 29.74 6.40
N GLU A 242 -4.95 30.81 7.09
CA GLU A 242 -4.12 32.01 7.25
C GLU A 242 -2.92 31.75 8.17
N ALA A 243 -3.10 30.94 9.21
CA ALA A 243 -2.03 30.61 10.15
C ALA A 243 -1.00 29.62 9.58
N ILE A 244 -1.39 28.77 8.62
CA ILE A 244 -0.52 27.76 8.01
C ILE A 244 -0.54 27.96 6.49
N PRO A 245 0.30 28.85 5.96
CA PRO A 245 0.43 29.02 4.51
C PRO A 245 1.09 27.79 3.86
N SER A 246 0.85 27.61 2.59
CA SER A 246 1.47 26.52 1.78
C SER A 246 1.08 25.10 2.21
N PHE A 247 -0.13 24.92 2.73
CA PHE A 247 -0.70 23.59 2.98
C PHE A 247 -1.20 22.92 1.68
N SER A 248 -1.26 21.59 1.70
CA SER A 248 -1.75 20.78 0.57
C SER A 248 -3.14 20.19 0.83
N GLY A 249 -3.45 19.91 2.09
CA GLY A 249 -4.71 19.26 2.45
C GLY A 249 -5.09 19.45 3.90
N PHE A 250 -6.15 18.77 4.29
CA PHE A 250 -6.72 18.82 5.62
C PHE A 250 -6.91 17.41 6.19
N CYS A 251 -6.90 17.29 7.51
CA CYS A 251 -7.30 16.08 8.18
C CYS A 251 -8.13 16.40 9.43
N ASN A 252 -8.94 15.46 9.90
CA ASN A 252 -9.65 15.62 11.16
C ASN A 252 -8.75 15.28 12.34
N PHE A 253 -8.91 16.04 13.44
CA PHE A 253 -8.40 15.66 14.74
C PHE A 253 -9.59 15.33 15.65
N TYR A 254 -9.72 14.06 16.05
CA TYR A 254 -10.95 13.50 16.59
C TYR A 254 -12.15 13.66 15.62
N GLY A 255 -13.30 14.04 16.14
CA GLY A 255 -14.42 14.51 15.33
C GLY A 255 -15.46 13.46 15.00
N ASN A 256 -15.51 12.33 15.69
CA ASN A 256 -16.48 11.28 15.38
C ASN A 256 -17.93 11.82 15.31
N ARG A 257 -18.27 12.83 16.11
CA ARG A 257 -19.58 13.47 16.09
C ARG A 257 -19.78 14.35 14.85
N VAL A 258 -18.76 15.11 14.46
CA VAL A 258 -18.79 15.96 13.25
C VAL A 258 -18.81 15.10 11.99
N LEU A 259 -18.02 14.01 11.96
CA LEU A 259 -17.98 13.09 10.82
C LEU A 259 -19.32 12.38 10.55
N GLU A 260 -20.25 12.36 11.50
CA GLU A 260 -21.60 11.84 11.37
C GLU A 260 -22.63 12.92 10.97
N ASP A 261 -22.27 14.21 11.01
CA ASP A 261 -23.19 15.33 10.72
C ASP A 261 -23.05 15.80 9.27
N SER A 262 -24.12 15.56 8.49
CA SER A 262 -24.13 15.86 7.05
C SER A 262 -24.06 17.36 6.73
N ARG A 263 -24.64 18.21 7.58
CA ARG A 263 -24.60 19.67 7.40
C ARG A 263 -23.20 20.21 7.60
N VAL A 264 -22.58 19.83 8.70
CA VAL A 264 -21.24 20.33 9.05
C VAL A 264 -20.18 19.80 8.09
N MET A 265 -20.20 18.51 7.79
CA MET A 265 -19.28 17.91 6.82
C MET A 265 -19.40 18.53 5.42
N LYS A 266 -20.62 18.84 4.97
CA LYS A 266 -20.81 19.53 3.68
C LYS A 266 -20.20 20.92 3.68
N ILE A 267 -20.31 21.68 4.78
CA ILE A 267 -19.70 23.02 4.91
C ILE A 267 -18.17 22.89 4.86
N ILE A 268 -17.61 22.01 5.69
CA ILE A 268 -16.15 21.79 5.75
C ILE A 268 -15.61 21.42 4.36
N PHE A 269 -16.20 20.44 3.71
CA PHE A 269 -15.72 19.95 2.42
C PHE A 269 -15.85 20.99 1.30
N LYS A 270 -16.89 21.83 1.31
CA LYS A 270 -17.00 22.94 0.36
C LYS A 270 -15.92 23.99 0.57
N GLU A 271 -15.58 24.28 1.83
CA GLU A 271 -14.47 25.22 2.11
C GLU A 271 -13.14 24.61 1.65
N ILE A 272 -12.89 23.33 1.91
CA ILE A 272 -11.67 22.64 1.43
C ILE A 272 -11.55 22.68 -0.09
N GLN A 273 -12.67 22.50 -0.82
CA GLN A 273 -12.67 22.61 -2.29
C GLN A 273 -12.27 23.99 -2.81
N LYS A 274 -12.64 25.07 -2.12
CA LYS A 274 -12.24 26.43 -2.50
C LYS A 274 -10.72 26.63 -2.44
N HIS A 275 -10.07 25.89 -1.59
CA HIS A 275 -8.61 25.89 -1.45
C HIS A 275 -7.91 24.83 -2.33
N HIS A 276 -8.63 24.14 -3.23
CA HIS A 276 -8.11 23.04 -4.03
C HIS A 276 -7.44 21.93 -3.19
N GLY A 277 -7.87 21.80 -1.93
CA GLY A 277 -7.34 20.84 -0.98
C GLY A 277 -8.01 19.47 -1.08
N TYR A 278 -7.49 18.53 -0.31
CA TYR A 278 -8.03 17.19 -0.12
C TYR A 278 -8.28 16.93 1.39
N PHE A 279 -8.96 15.83 1.70
CA PHE A 279 -9.26 15.50 3.09
C PHE A 279 -8.80 14.10 3.48
N ILE A 280 -8.06 14.01 4.59
CA ILE A 280 -7.64 12.74 5.17
C ILE A 280 -8.50 12.41 6.38
N ILE A 281 -9.15 11.24 6.34
CA ILE A 281 -9.94 10.73 7.45
C ILE A 281 -9.01 9.97 8.39
N THR A 282 -8.59 10.62 9.48
CA THR A 282 -7.62 10.08 10.43
C THR A 282 -8.24 9.19 11.48
N THR A 283 -9.44 9.53 11.92
CA THR A 283 -10.27 8.71 12.81
C THR A 283 -11.65 8.59 12.19
N ASP A 284 -12.28 7.45 12.35
CA ASP A 284 -13.56 7.18 11.76
C ASP A 284 -14.53 6.58 12.77
N SER A 285 -15.82 6.65 12.48
CA SER A 285 -16.87 5.98 13.23
C SER A 285 -17.69 5.10 12.29
N LYS A 286 -18.37 4.11 12.85
CA LYS A 286 -19.28 3.24 12.04
C LYS A 286 -20.40 4.01 11.34
N LYS A 287 -20.73 5.22 11.81
CA LYS A 287 -21.78 6.08 11.26
C LYS A 287 -21.21 7.26 10.48
N SER A 288 -19.90 7.32 10.26
CA SER A 288 -19.26 8.39 9.50
C SER A 288 -19.80 8.45 8.08
N ILE A 289 -20.10 9.66 7.65
CA ILE A 289 -20.52 9.95 6.28
C ILE A 289 -19.42 10.64 5.47
N ALA A 290 -18.24 10.83 6.06
CA ALA A 290 -17.15 11.59 5.43
C ALA A 290 -16.78 11.03 4.05
N GLU A 291 -16.58 9.73 3.93
CA GLU A 291 -16.24 9.10 2.66
C GLU A 291 -17.35 9.24 1.61
N SER A 292 -18.58 8.95 1.97
CA SER A 292 -19.73 9.07 1.05
C SER A 292 -19.97 10.51 0.63
N MET A 293 -19.76 11.47 1.53
CA MET A 293 -19.88 12.89 1.24
C MET A 293 -18.75 13.36 0.31
N ALA A 294 -17.50 12.95 0.55
CA ALA A 294 -16.36 13.26 -0.31
C ALA A 294 -16.61 12.76 -1.74
N LYS A 295 -17.07 11.52 -1.89
CA LYS A 295 -17.49 10.96 -3.19
C LYS A 295 -18.57 11.81 -3.86
N LYS A 296 -19.62 12.18 -3.12
CA LYS A 296 -20.76 12.95 -3.64
C LYS A 296 -20.36 14.32 -4.18
N ILE A 297 -19.45 15.00 -3.52
CA ILE A 297 -19.01 16.36 -3.91
C ILE A 297 -17.73 16.35 -4.72
N ARG A 298 -17.18 15.18 -5.05
CA ARG A 298 -15.93 15.00 -5.80
C ARG A 298 -14.71 15.65 -5.13
N LEU A 299 -14.63 15.58 -3.80
CA LEU A 299 -13.43 15.99 -3.05
C LEU A 299 -12.43 14.85 -3.01
N PRO A 300 -11.16 15.06 -3.41
CA PRO A 300 -10.11 14.05 -3.21
C PRO A 300 -9.96 13.71 -1.73
N TYR A 301 -9.86 12.43 -1.41
CA TYR A 301 -9.77 11.97 -0.03
C TYR A 301 -8.99 10.67 0.10
N GLN A 302 -8.53 10.39 1.30
CA GLN A 302 -8.01 9.08 1.69
C GLN A 302 -8.35 8.82 3.16
N LYS A 303 -8.43 7.55 3.51
CA LYS A 303 -8.60 7.08 4.88
C LYS A 303 -7.28 6.47 5.35
N ILE A 304 -6.98 6.62 6.64
CA ILE A 304 -5.83 5.95 7.24
C ILE A 304 -6.04 4.44 7.19
N ASP A 305 -5.07 3.73 6.64
CA ASP A 305 -5.07 2.27 6.57
C ASP A 305 -4.44 1.65 7.81
N TYR A 306 -3.44 2.33 8.40
CA TYR A 306 -2.75 1.84 9.60
C TYR A 306 -2.28 2.98 10.51
N THR A 307 -2.43 2.78 11.82
CA THR A 307 -1.95 3.72 12.83
C THR A 307 -0.82 3.08 13.64
N ILE A 308 0.36 3.69 13.57
CA ILE A 308 1.51 3.32 14.38
C ILE A 308 1.33 3.81 15.81
N ASN A 309 1.52 2.93 16.78
CA ASN A 309 1.67 3.35 18.17
C ASN A 309 3.10 3.87 18.37
N SER A 310 3.25 5.20 18.38
CA SER A 310 4.54 5.89 18.46
C SER A 310 5.20 5.81 19.85
N ASP A 311 4.53 5.24 20.84
CA ASP A 311 5.08 4.98 22.17
C ASP A 311 5.84 3.65 22.24
N ASN A 312 5.74 2.82 21.19
CA ASN A 312 6.49 1.57 21.07
C ASN A 312 7.98 1.82 20.79
N SER A 313 8.80 0.78 20.98
CA SER A 313 10.21 0.81 20.59
C SER A 313 10.37 0.93 19.06
N ALA A 314 11.52 1.40 18.61
CA ALA A 314 11.83 1.52 17.19
C ALA A 314 11.76 0.16 16.44
N GLU A 315 12.06 -0.93 17.12
CA GLU A 315 11.97 -2.29 16.57
C GLU A 315 10.52 -2.67 16.26
N ILE A 316 9.60 -2.50 17.23
CA ILE A 316 8.17 -2.80 17.06
C ILE A 316 7.53 -1.89 15.99
N ILE A 317 7.94 -0.63 15.94
CA ILE A 317 7.52 0.29 14.87
C ILE A 317 8.05 -0.18 13.52
N GLY A 318 9.29 -0.64 13.46
CA GLY A 318 9.89 -1.23 12.25
C GLY A 318 9.11 -2.45 11.75
N ASP A 319 8.65 -3.34 12.66
CA ASP A 319 7.77 -4.45 12.30
C ASP A 319 6.41 -3.97 11.75
N SER A 320 5.84 -2.94 12.35
CA SER A 320 4.61 -2.30 11.85
C SER A 320 4.80 -1.73 10.45
N LEU A 321 5.94 -1.09 10.17
CA LEU A 321 6.26 -0.58 8.83
C LEU A 321 6.43 -1.72 7.80
N ARG A 322 7.06 -2.84 8.19
CA ARG A 322 7.14 -4.05 7.34
C ARG A 322 5.76 -4.63 7.04
N TYR A 323 4.89 -4.69 8.05
CA TYR A 323 3.49 -5.09 7.84
C TYR A 323 2.76 -4.16 6.87
N CYS A 324 2.90 -2.84 7.03
CA CYS A 324 2.32 -1.85 6.11
C CYS A 324 2.86 -2.01 4.68
N ALA A 325 4.12 -2.41 4.51
CA ALA A 325 4.69 -2.71 3.21
C ALA A 325 3.98 -3.90 2.53
N VAL A 326 3.65 -4.95 3.29
CA VAL A 326 2.86 -6.08 2.78
C VAL A 326 1.45 -5.63 2.38
N LEU A 327 0.80 -4.77 3.18
CA LEU A 327 -0.50 -4.19 2.82
C LEU A 327 -0.40 -3.40 1.52
N ALA A 328 0.62 -2.55 1.38
CA ALA A 328 0.84 -1.77 0.16
C ALA A 328 1.05 -2.67 -1.06
N GLN A 329 1.83 -3.75 -0.93
CA GLN A 329 2.04 -4.71 -2.02
C GLN A 329 0.75 -5.40 -2.47
N ASN A 330 -0.16 -5.66 -1.53
CA ASN A 330 -1.45 -6.31 -1.84
C ASN A 330 -2.48 -5.36 -2.46
N THR A 331 -2.44 -4.07 -2.08
CA THR A 331 -3.47 -3.08 -2.47
C THR A 331 -2.97 -2.01 -3.44
N GLY A 332 -1.66 -1.99 -3.72
CA GLY A 332 -0.99 -0.98 -4.53
C GLY A 332 -0.59 0.28 -3.75
N LYS A 333 -1.25 0.59 -2.63
CA LYS A 333 -0.96 1.75 -1.79
C LYS A 333 -1.35 1.54 -0.33
N VAL A 334 -0.70 2.27 0.58
CA VAL A 334 -1.04 2.32 2.01
C VAL A 334 -0.80 3.71 2.58
N LEU A 335 -1.72 4.20 3.40
CA LEU A 335 -1.55 5.42 4.20
C LEU A 335 -1.36 5.06 5.66
N VAL A 336 -0.17 5.36 6.15
CA VAL A 336 0.25 5.12 7.54
C VAL A 336 0.28 6.43 8.30
N ARG A 337 -0.21 6.47 9.53
CA ARG A 337 -0.04 7.62 10.41
C ARG A 337 0.65 7.25 11.71
N GLY A 338 1.31 8.23 12.33
CA GLY A 338 1.89 8.12 13.66
C GLY A 338 2.24 9.49 14.22
N ARG A 339 2.47 9.59 15.54
CA ARG A 339 2.93 10.82 16.18
C ARG A 339 4.45 10.94 16.04
N ALA A 340 4.95 12.17 15.96
CA ALA A 340 6.38 12.42 15.96
C ALA A 340 7.01 11.91 17.27
N SER A 341 7.95 10.95 17.16
CA SER A 341 8.72 10.41 18.28
C SER A 341 10.10 9.95 17.81
N ASP A 342 11.07 9.90 18.72
CA ASP A 342 12.44 9.45 18.43
C ASP A 342 12.45 7.98 17.97
N SER A 343 11.60 7.14 18.56
CA SER A 343 11.44 5.75 18.15
C SER A 343 10.92 5.65 16.71
N PHE A 344 9.98 6.52 16.32
CA PHE A 344 9.41 6.47 14.97
C PHE A 344 10.40 6.91 13.90
N ILE A 345 11.13 8.02 14.10
CA ILE A 345 12.15 8.44 13.13
C ILE A 345 13.27 7.44 13.02
N THR A 346 13.71 6.86 14.13
CA THR A 346 14.73 5.79 14.15
C THR A 346 14.25 4.55 13.40
N ALA A 347 13.00 4.13 13.60
CA ALA A 347 12.41 3.01 12.89
C ALA A 347 12.37 3.26 11.37
N LEU A 348 11.99 4.46 10.94
CA LEU A 348 12.00 4.86 9.53
C LEU A 348 13.40 4.76 8.93
N GLN A 349 14.40 5.35 9.59
CA GLN A 349 15.80 5.33 9.13
C GLN A 349 16.32 3.90 8.96
N ASN A 350 16.02 3.02 9.91
CA ASN A 350 16.51 1.65 9.92
C ASN A 350 15.77 0.74 8.92
N THR A 351 14.48 0.95 8.73
CA THR A 351 13.63 0.02 7.96
C THR A 351 13.51 0.41 6.49
N LEU A 352 13.53 1.71 6.18
CA LEU A 352 13.25 2.23 4.86
C LEU A 352 14.18 1.69 3.75
N PRO A 353 15.51 1.51 3.96
CA PRO A 353 16.36 0.92 2.93
C PRO A 353 15.90 -0.46 2.48
N GLN A 354 15.46 -1.29 3.43
CA GLN A 354 14.91 -2.62 3.14
C GLN A 354 13.55 -2.53 2.42
N LEU A 355 12.67 -1.62 2.85
CA LEU A 355 11.37 -1.43 2.19
C LEU A 355 11.55 -1.03 0.73
N LYS A 356 12.46 -0.10 0.44
CA LYS A 356 12.78 0.30 -0.94
C LYS A 356 13.33 -0.86 -1.77
N GLN A 357 14.19 -1.69 -1.18
CA GLN A 357 14.69 -2.91 -1.85
C GLN A 357 13.55 -3.90 -2.16
N ASN A 358 12.48 -3.88 -1.38
CA ASN A 358 11.30 -4.71 -1.56
C ASN A 358 10.23 -4.06 -2.45
N GLY A 359 10.55 -2.98 -3.17
CA GLY A 359 9.64 -2.33 -4.12
C GLY A 359 8.61 -1.40 -3.47
N ILE A 360 8.87 -0.90 -2.26
CA ILE A 360 8.04 0.15 -1.65
C ILE A 360 8.62 1.51 -2.00
N GLN A 361 7.78 2.35 -2.60
CA GLN A 361 8.08 3.76 -2.84
C GLN A 361 7.43 4.60 -1.76
N LEU A 362 8.23 5.36 -1.00
CA LEU A 362 7.68 6.41 -0.17
C LEU A 362 7.21 7.56 -1.05
N VAL A 363 6.02 8.06 -0.74
CA VAL A 363 5.39 9.16 -1.48
C VAL A 363 4.68 10.10 -0.50
N TYR A 364 4.34 11.31 -0.95
CA TYR A 364 3.46 12.18 -0.18
C TYR A 364 2.02 11.68 -0.16
N VAL A 365 1.25 12.12 0.83
CA VAL A 365 -0.16 11.74 0.98
C VAL A 365 -0.98 12.12 -0.25
N SER A 366 -0.70 13.27 -0.86
CA SER A 366 -1.37 13.71 -2.11
C SER A 366 -1.22 12.74 -3.28
N GLU A 367 -0.19 11.91 -3.29
CA GLU A 367 0.07 10.97 -4.39
C GLU A 367 -0.71 9.64 -4.33
N ILE A 368 -1.47 9.43 -3.24
CA ILE A 368 -2.25 8.20 -3.03
C ILE A 368 -3.74 8.44 -2.79
N LEU A 369 -4.22 9.63 -3.07
CA LEU A 369 -5.62 9.98 -2.86
C LEU A 369 -6.57 9.14 -3.73
N ASN A 370 -7.79 8.99 -3.25
CA ASN A 370 -8.91 8.56 -4.07
C ASN A 370 -9.53 9.78 -4.74
N HIS A 371 -9.59 9.78 -6.07
CA HIS A 371 -10.20 10.84 -6.86
C HIS A 371 -11.60 10.39 -7.31
N PRO A 372 -12.67 10.89 -6.66
CA PRO A 372 -14.02 10.53 -7.06
C PRO A 372 -14.33 11.01 -8.47
N GLY A 373 -14.61 10.10 -9.38
CA GLY A 373 -14.92 10.39 -10.79
C GLY A 373 -13.91 9.83 -11.81
N GLU A 374 -12.71 9.44 -11.41
CA GLU A 374 -11.72 8.85 -12.34
C GLU A 374 -12.00 7.37 -12.70
N GLY A 375 -12.87 6.69 -11.95
CA GLY A 375 -13.18 5.26 -12.16
C GLY A 375 -14.40 4.98 -13.06
N GLN A 376 -15.12 5.97 -13.58
CA GLN A 376 -16.33 5.77 -14.37
C GLN A 376 -16.14 5.84 -15.90
N LEU A 377 -14.94 6.04 -16.39
CA LEU A 377 -14.64 6.14 -17.82
C LEU A 377 -14.26 4.81 -18.49
N LEU A 378 -14.32 3.68 -17.78
CA LEU A 378 -13.95 2.37 -18.32
C LEU A 378 -15.09 1.32 -18.29
N THR A 379 -16.34 1.74 -18.11
CA THR A 379 -17.51 0.84 -18.18
C THR A 379 -18.67 1.49 -18.91
N ASP A 380 -18.47 1.87 -20.16
CA ASP A 380 -19.54 2.04 -21.15
C ASP A 380 -19.12 1.35 -22.45
#